data_8f1e0a2a14f457d38e943284fca755ff
#
_entry.id   8f1e0a2a14f457d38e943284fca755ff
#
_cell.length_a   1.000
_cell.length_b   1.000
_cell.length_c   1.000
_cell.angle_alpha   90.00
_cell.angle_beta   90.00
_cell.angle_gamma   90.00
#
_symmetry.space_group_name_H-M   'P 1'
#
loop_
_entity.id
_entity.type
_entity.pdbx_description
1 polymer ?
#
loop_
_entity_poly.entity_id
_entity_poly.type
_entity_poly.pdbx_seq_one_letter_code
_entity_poly.pdbx_strand_id
1 'polypeptide(L)'
;ADAHLAVDLRPRADADRLTLLQLDPTAAIAPTADLVAWSRLGSAYQPAHMRQALEHDRTLFEHRAQPVETEPAIVMIRPMADLGLHLADMVAARHSGWPRRLEWLAANDGFRRRVLDLLATSGPLASREIPDTAEMPWASSGWTHDRNATQMLEFLATSGEVAVAGRR
;
A
#
# COMPACT_ATOMS: atom_id res chain seq x y z
N ALA A 1 -37.99 4.29 -23.73
CA ALA A 1 -36.74 3.55 -23.60
C ALA A 1 -35.79 4.45 -22.81
N ASP A 2 -35.86 4.35 -21.49
CA ASP A 2 -35.02 5.12 -20.57
C ASP A 2 -33.64 4.48 -20.56
N ALA A 3 -32.69 5.11 -21.27
CA ALA A 3 -31.30 4.87 -21.05
C ALA A 3 -30.97 5.45 -19.65
N HIS A 4 -31.09 4.64 -18.62
CA HIS A 4 -30.46 4.95 -17.35
C HIS A 4 -28.96 5.08 -17.63
N LEU A 5 -28.46 6.33 -17.63
CA LEU A 5 -27.07 6.61 -17.37
C LEU A 5 -26.79 6.03 -15.98
N ALA A 6 -26.33 4.81 -15.93
CA ALA A 6 -25.74 4.25 -14.72
C ALA A 6 -24.48 5.08 -14.47
N VAL A 7 -24.61 6.12 -13.64
CA VAL A 7 -23.46 6.83 -13.10
C VAL A 7 -22.63 5.76 -12.41
N ASP A 8 -21.41 5.56 -12.87
CA ASP A 8 -20.48 4.61 -12.28
C ASP A 8 -20.08 5.15 -10.91
N LEU A 9 -20.90 4.85 -9.90
CA LEU A 9 -20.74 5.29 -8.50
C LEU A 9 -19.65 4.50 -7.75
N ARG A 10 -18.77 3.83 -8.50
CA ARG A 10 -17.70 3.04 -7.90
C ARG A 10 -16.53 3.94 -7.49
N PRO A 11 -15.81 3.60 -6.41
CA PRO A 11 -14.61 4.32 -5.95
C PRO A 11 -13.55 4.55 -7.04
N ARG A 12 -13.55 3.69 -8.06
CA ARG A 12 -12.71 3.84 -9.26
C ARG A 12 -12.94 5.17 -9.97
N ALA A 13 -14.20 5.59 -10.18
CA ALA A 13 -14.50 6.84 -10.88
C ALA A 13 -13.96 8.06 -10.13
N ASP A 14 -13.94 8.03 -8.79
CA ASP A 14 -13.33 9.08 -7.98
C ASP A 14 -11.80 9.02 -8.01
N ALA A 15 -11.21 7.84 -7.96
CA ALA A 15 -9.76 7.67 -8.10
C ALA A 15 -9.28 8.13 -9.48
N ASP A 16 -10.02 7.83 -10.55
CA ASP A 16 -9.73 8.29 -11.92
C ASP A 16 -9.76 9.84 -12.03
N ARG A 17 -10.66 10.49 -11.29
CA ARG A 17 -10.79 11.96 -11.29
C ARG A 17 -9.76 12.66 -10.40
N LEU A 18 -9.43 12.07 -9.27
CA LEU A 18 -8.52 12.64 -8.27
C LEU A 18 -7.09 12.17 -8.45
N THR A 19 -6.86 11.21 -9.33
CA THR A 19 -5.58 10.51 -9.53
C THR A 19 -5.08 9.72 -8.32
N LEU A 20 -5.55 10.04 -7.13
CA LEU A 20 -5.25 9.32 -5.89
C LEU A 20 -6.29 9.59 -4.79
N LEU A 21 -6.41 8.63 -3.87
CA LEU A 21 -7.05 8.80 -2.57
C LEU A 21 -6.02 8.49 -1.49
N GLN A 22 -5.74 9.43 -0.61
CA GLN A 22 -4.81 9.18 0.50
C GLN A 22 -5.45 8.18 1.47
N LEU A 23 -4.69 7.18 1.86
CA LEU A 23 -5.07 6.21 2.86
C LEU A 23 -4.35 6.53 4.17
N ASP A 24 -5.00 7.29 5.05
CA ASP A 24 -4.52 7.50 6.41
C ASP A 24 -5.18 6.44 7.30
N PRO A 25 -4.39 5.59 7.98
CA PRO A 25 -4.91 4.59 8.90
C PRO A 25 -5.45 5.19 10.21
N THR A 26 -5.17 6.45 10.49
CA THR A 26 -5.65 7.15 11.69
C THR A 26 -7.14 7.48 11.51
N ALA A 27 -7.98 6.53 11.81
CA ALA A 27 -9.42 6.62 11.58
C ALA A 27 -10.16 6.82 12.91
N ALA A 28 -10.43 8.07 13.26
CA ALA A 28 -11.35 8.35 14.38
C ALA A 28 -12.81 7.97 14.05
N ILE A 29 -13.20 8.05 12.77
CA ILE A 29 -14.54 7.72 12.26
C ILE A 29 -14.42 6.65 11.17
N ALA A 30 -13.62 6.90 10.14
CA ALA A 30 -13.36 5.99 9.03
C ALA A 30 -12.02 6.35 8.35
N PRO A 31 -11.39 5.45 7.58
CA PRO A 31 -10.21 5.77 6.77
C PRO A 31 -10.46 6.96 5.86
N THR A 32 -9.45 7.81 5.67
CA THR A 32 -9.57 9.04 4.88
C THR A 32 -10.10 8.77 3.46
N ALA A 33 -9.66 7.70 2.82
CA ALA A 33 -10.12 7.32 1.49
C ALA A 33 -11.65 7.06 1.46
N ASP A 34 -12.19 6.39 2.49
CA ASP A 34 -13.64 6.15 2.63
C ASP A 34 -14.40 7.45 2.83
N LEU A 35 -13.87 8.37 3.66
CA LEU A 35 -14.49 9.68 3.90
C LEU A 35 -14.53 10.54 2.64
N VAL A 36 -13.44 10.52 1.85
CA VAL A 36 -13.39 11.24 0.56
C VAL A 36 -14.38 10.64 -0.42
N ALA A 37 -14.41 9.32 -0.56
CA ALA A 37 -15.37 8.65 -1.44
C ALA A 37 -16.82 8.92 -1.01
N TRP A 38 -17.11 8.82 0.29
CA TRP A 38 -18.44 9.12 0.83
C TRP A 38 -18.87 10.59 0.59
N SER A 39 -17.94 11.53 0.77
CA SER A 39 -18.26 12.96 0.56
C SER A 39 -18.68 13.29 -0.88
N ARG A 40 -18.29 12.45 -1.85
CA ARG A 40 -18.59 12.63 -3.29
C ARG A 40 -19.77 11.80 -3.77
N LEU A 41 -19.85 10.57 -3.28
CA LEU A 41 -20.85 9.59 -3.70
C LEU A 41 -22.08 9.56 -2.78
N GLY A 42 -21.99 10.20 -1.61
CA GLY A 42 -23.06 10.24 -0.63
C GLY A 42 -23.50 8.85 -0.17
N SER A 43 -24.79 8.67 0.03
CA SER A 43 -25.39 7.41 0.50
C SER A 43 -25.23 6.23 -0.48
N ALA A 44 -24.81 6.48 -1.73
CA ALA A 44 -24.52 5.43 -2.69
C ALA A 44 -23.18 4.73 -2.42
N TYR A 45 -22.28 5.36 -1.65
CA TYR A 45 -21.00 4.77 -1.27
C TYR A 45 -21.17 3.79 -0.10
N GLN A 46 -20.44 2.68 -0.21
CA GLN A 46 -20.26 1.71 0.87
C GLN A 46 -18.79 1.29 0.93
N PRO A 47 -18.19 1.16 2.14
CA PRO A 47 -16.78 0.72 2.27
C PRO A 47 -16.49 -0.63 1.60
N ALA A 48 -17.50 -1.48 1.44
CA ALA A 48 -17.39 -2.73 0.71
C ALA A 48 -17.01 -2.52 -0.76
N HIS A 49 -17.43 -1.43 -1.40
CA HIS A 49 -17.07 -1.10 -2.78
C HIS A 49 -15.56 -0.84 -2.93
N MET A 50 -14.95 -0.12 -1.97
CA MET A 50 -13.51 0.12 -1.96
C MET A 50 -12.73 -1.19 -1.82
N ARG A 51 -13.15 -2.05 -0.87
CA ARG A 51 -12.55 -3.36 -0.70
C ARG A 51 -12.70 -4.23 -1.94
N GLN A 52 -13.88 -4.24 -2.55
CA GLN A 52 -14.11 -4.97 -3.79
C GLN A 52 -13.13 -4.54 -4.88
N ALA A 53 -12.97 -3.23 -5.10
CA ALA A 53 -12.08 -2.67 -6.12
C ALA A 53 -10.60 -2.97 -5.84
N LEU A 54 -10.17 -2.97 -4.57
CA LEU A 54 -8.79 -3.25 -4.16
C LEU A 54 -8.47 -4.74 -4.10
N GLU A 55 -9.34 -5.55 -3.50
CA GLU A 55 -9.02 -6.93 -3.12
C GLU A 55 -9.48 -7.96 -4.16
N HIS A 56 -10.55 -7.69 -4.92
CA HIS A 56 -11.15 -8.62 -5.87
C HIS A 56 -10.99 -8.18 -7.32
N ASP A 57 -11.56 -7.02 -7.68
CA ASP A 57 -11.56 -6.54 -9.07
C ASP A 57 -10.18 -6.08 -9.53
N ARG A 58 -9.31 -5.71 -8.59
CA ARG A 58 -7.95 -5.19 -8.86
C ARG A 58 -7.95 -4.01 -9.81
N THR A 59 -9.00 -3.19 -9.76
CA THR A 59 -9.10 -1.94 -10.53
C THR A 59 -8.39 -0.80 -9.85
N LEU A 60 -8.14 -0.94 -8.54
CA LEU A 60 -7.36 -0.04 -7.70
C LEU A 60 -6.19 -0.79 -7.07
N PHE A 61 -5.14 -0.07 -6.69
CA PHE A 61 -4.02 -0.62 -5.92
C PHE A 61 -3.55 0.36 -4.86
N GLU A 62 -2.94 -0.16 -3.79
CA GLU A 62 -2.24 0.65 -2.82
C GLU A 62 -0.84 0.98 -3.31
N HIS A 63 -0.55 2.27 -3.40
CA HIS A 63 0.76 2.80 -3.72
C HIS A 63 1.36 3.44 -2.48
N ARG A 64 2.55 3.02 -2.13
CA ARG A 64 3.33 3.61 -1.05
C ARG A 64 4.47 4.42 -1.68
N ALA A 65 4.39 5.72 -1.59
CA ALA A 65 5.40 6.63 -2.11
C ALA A 65 6.02 7.46 -1.00
N GLN A 66 7.30 7.75 -1.13
CA GLN A 66 8.04 8.65 -0.25
C GLN A 66 8.40 9.91 -1.04
N PRO A 67 7.60 10.98 -0.94
CA PRO A 67 7.74 12.15 -1.78
C PRO A 67 9.03 12.94 -1.52
N VAL A 68 9.54 12.85 -0.29
CA VAL A 68 10.81 13.49 0.12
C VAL A 68 11.57 12.54 1.05
N GLU A 69 12.88 12.53 0.98
CA GLU A 69 13.71 11.60 1.77
C GLU A 69 13.54 11.73 3.29
N THR A 70 13.08 12.87 3.77
CA THR A 70 12.90 13.18 5.20
C THR A 70 11.49 12.91 5.71
N GLU A 71 10.54 12.65 4.83
CA GLU A 71 9.14 12.46 5.20
C GLU A 71 8.75 10.97 5.23
N PRO A 72 7.79 10.57 6.09
CA PRO A 72 7.26 9.22 6.07
C PRO A 72 6.58 8.93 4.73
N ALA A 73 6.59 7.67 4.33
CA ALA A 73 5.90 7.24 3.12
C ALA A 73 4.39 7.50 3.23
N ILE A 74 3.83 8.08 2.19
CA ILE A 74 2.39 8.28 2.06
C ILE A 74 1.78 7.04 1.41
N VAL A 75 0.71 6.52 2.00
CA VAL A 75 -0.07 5.44 1.40
C VAL A 75 -1.24 6.04 0.64
N MET A 76 -1.39 5.64 -0.60
CA MET A 76 -2.41 6.14 -1.50
C MET A 76 -3.11 4.98 -2.20
N ILE A 77 -4.37 5.16 -2.54
CA ILE A 77 -5.10 4.31 -3.46
C ILE A 77 -5.08 4.97 -4.83
N ARG A 78 -4.69 4.23 -5.85
CA ARG A 78 -4.59 4.69 -7.23
C ARG A 78 -5.29 3.75 -8.20
N PRO A 79 -5.72 4.25 -9.38
CA PRO A 79 -6.19 3.40 -10.46
C PRO A 79 -5.10 2.42 -10.90
N MET A 80 -5.45 1.16 -11.10
CA MET A 80 -4.52 0.15 -11.62
C MET A 80 -3.97 0.53 -13.02
N ALA A 81 -4.75 1.27 -13.81
CA ALA A 81 -4.33 1.78 -15.11
C ALA A 81 -3.09 2.69 -15.02
N ASP A 82 -2.88 3.35 -13.88
CA ASP A 82 -1.77 4.27 -13.66
C ASP A 82 -0.50 3.57 -13.16
N LEU A 83 -0.55 2.27 -12.86
CA LEU A 83 0.59 1.53 -12.30
C LEU A 83 1.87 1.75 -13.12
N GLY A 84 1.75 1.73 -14.46
CA GLY A 84 2.88 1.94 -15.36
C GLY A 84 3.61 3.27 -15.17
N LEU A 85 2.90 4.31 -14.74
CA LEU A 85 3.49 5.64 -14.48
C LEU A 85 4.39 5.66 -13.24
N HIS A 86 4.19 4.72 -12.31
CA HIS A 86 4.89 4.67 -11.02
C HIS A 86 5.99 3.61 -10.95
N LEU A 87 6.10 2.74 -11.95
CA LEU A 87 7.08 1.65 -11.94
C LEU A 87 8.52 2.15 -11.86
N ALA A 88 8.85 3.25 -12.55
CA ALA A 88 10.20 3.81 -12.52
C ALA A 88 10.59 4.27 -11.11
N ASP A 89 9.68 4.95 -10.42
CA ASP A 89 9.90 5.42 -9.04
C ASP A 89 9.97 4.25 -8.05
N MET A 90 9.13 3.23 -8.22
CA MET A 90 9.18 2.01 -7.42
C MET A 90 10.52 1.29 -7.57
N VAL A 91 11.01 1.16 -8.81
CA VAL A 91 12.33 0.55 -9.06
C VAL A 91 13.46 1.40 -8.47
N ALA A 92 13.40 2.73 -8.63
CA ALA A 92 14.38 3.64 -8.03
C ALA A 92 14.39 3.56 -6.50
N ALA A 93 13.23 3.34 -5.86
CA ALA A 93 13.12 3.21 -4.41
C ALA A 93 13.89 2.03 -3.81
N ARG A 94 14.30 1.05 -4.63
CA ARG A 94 15.19 -0.06 -4.19
C ARG A 94 16.59 0.42 -3.79
N HIS A 95 17.04 1.49 -4.42
CA HIS A 95 18.41 1.99 -4.32
C HIS A 95 18.48 3.42 -3.79
N SER A 96 17.34 4.02 -3.47
CA SER A 96 17.22 5.37 -2.93
C SER A 96 16.54 5.38 -1.57
N GLY A 97 16.69 6.48 -0.86
CA GLY A 97 16.10 6.70 0.45
C GLY A 97 17.14 6.92 1.53
N TRP A 98 16.73 6.86 2.77
CA TRP A 98 17.60 7.16 3.90
C TRP A 98 18.76 6.15 3.99
N PRO A 99 19.99 6.60 4.27
CA PRO A 99 21.14 5.72 4.42
C PRO A 99 20.88 4.55 5.37
N ARG A 100 20.24 4.82 6.52
CA ARG A 100 19.83 3.80 7.50
C ARG A 100 18.90 2.73 6.92
N ARG A 101 17.97 3.11 6.02
CA ARG A 101 17.10 2.14 5.33
C ARG A 101 17.92 1.22 4.44
N LEU A 102 18.81 1.80 3.64
CA LEU A 102 19.65 1.05 2.72
C LEU A 102 20.61 0.11 3.46
N GLU A 103 21.21 0.59 4.55
CA GLU A 103 22.07 -0.22 5.43
C GLU A 103 21.30 -1.38 6.04
N TRP A 104 20.09 -1.10 6.56
CA TRP A 104 19.25 -2.13 7.14
C TRP A 104 18.80 -3.18 6.12
N LEU A 105 18.42 -2.77 4.91
CA LEU A 105 18.07 -3.69 3.81
C LEU A 105 19.26 -4.53 3.38
N ALA A 106 20.46 -3.94 3.29
CA ALA A 106 21.67 -4.66 2.95
C ALA A 106 22.03 -5.70 4.02
N ALA A 107 21.97 -5.34 5.29
CA ALA A 107 22.20 -6.25 6.42
C ALA A 107 21.17 -7.38 6.50
N ASN A 108 19.94 -7.15 6.02
CA ASN A 108 18.83 -8.09 6.08
C ASN A 108 18.45 -8.69 4.70
N ASP A 109 19.35 -8.73 3.73
CA ASP A 109 19.04 -9.27 2.40
C ASP A 109 18.62 -10.76 2.46
N GLY A 110 19.21 -11.53 3.36
CA GLY A 110 18.78 -12.91 3.63
C GLY A 110 17.32 -12.98 4.13
N PHE A 111 16.93 -12.10 5.04
CA PHE A 111 15.56 -11.99 5.51
C PHE A 111 14.61 -11.55 4.39
N ARG A 112 15.00 -10.55 3.60
CA ARG A 112 14.25 -10.09 2.42
C ARG A 112 13.92 -11.24 1.47
N ARG A 113 14.92 -12.04 1.10
CA ARG A 113 14.71 -13.19 0.19
C ARG A 113 13.75 -14.21 0.79
N ARG A 114 13.91 -14.56 2.07
CA ARG A 114 12.98 -15.49 2.76
C ARG A 114 11.54 -14.98 2.77
N VAL A 115 11.33 -13.68 2.97
CA VAL A 115 9.98 -13.07 2.93
C VAL A 115 9.39 -13.19 1.53
N LEU A 116 10.15 -12.88 0.48
CA LEU A 116 9.69 -12.99 -0.91
C LEU A 116 9.36 -14.45 -1.29
N ASP A 117 10.24 -15.39 -0.94
CA ASP A 117 10.02 -16.82 -1.19
C ASP A 117 8.78 -17.35 -0.46
N LEU A 118 8.59 -16.92 0.79
CA LEU A 118 7.43 -17.30 1.59
C LEU A 118 6.12 -16.77 0.96
N LEU A 119 6.11 -15.51 0.54
CA LEU A 119 4.95 -14.92 -0.13
C LEU A 119 4.67 -15.56 -1.50
N ALA A 120 5.72 -15.92 -2.24
CA ALA A 120 5.57 -16.60 -3.53
C ALA A 120 4.99 -18.02 -3.39
N THR A 121 5.31 -18.71 -2.29
CA THR A 121 4.87 -20.10 -2.07
C THR A 121 3.55 -20.22 -1.32
N SER A 122 3.29 -19.31 -0.36
CA SER A 122 2.13 -19.37 0.53
C SER A 122 1.01 -18.38 0.15
N GLY A 123 1.28 -17.46 -0.79
CA GLY A 123 0.37 -16.38 -1.12
C GLY A 123 0.40 -15.23 -0.09
N PRO A 124 -0.65 -14.40 -0.03
CA PRO A 124 -0.71 -13.27 0.87
C PRO A 124 -0.68 -13.66 2.35
N LEU A 125 0.21 -13.03 3.13
CA LEU A 125 0.36 -13.24 4.56
C LEU A 125 0.29 -11.90 5.30
N ALA A 126 -0.24 -11.91 6.51
CA ALA A 126 -0.10 -10.78 7.42
C ALA A 126 1.31 -10.76 8.04
N SER A 127 1.80 -9.57 8.40
CA SER A 127 3.16 -9.42 8.96
C SER A 127 3.43 -10.31 10.19
N ARG A 128 2.40 -10.57 11.00
CA ARG A 128 2.49 -11.46 12.18
C ARG A 128 2.67 -12.95 11.83
N GLU A 129 2.39 -13.33 10.58
CA GLU A 129 2.51 -14.70 10.06
C GLU A 129 3.89 -14.95 9.43
N ILE A 130 4.69 -13.90 9.29
CA ILE A 130 6.04 -13.96 8.73
C ILE A 130 7.04 -14.13 9.89
N PRO A 131 7.82 -15.23 9.91
CA PRO A 131 8.84 -15.43 10.92
C PRO A 131 9.88 -14.30 10.88
N ASP A 132 10.13 -13.68 12.02
CA ASP A 132 11.16 -12.66 12.13
C ASP A 132 12.53 -13.33 12.22
N THR A 133 13.27 -13.23 11.13
CA THR A 133 14.64 -13.77 11.02
C THR A 133 15.61 -12.67 10.61
N ALA A 134 15.32 -11.42 10.98
CA ALA A 134 16.19 -10.29 10.73
C ALA A 134 17.50 -10.43 11.50
N GLU A 135 18.63 -10.19 10.83
CA GLU A 135 19.96 -10.20 11.43
C GLU A 135 20.22 -8.88 12.19
N MET A 136 19.72 -7.78 11.64
CA MET A 136 19.77 -6.46 12.26
C MET A 136 18.35 -6.02 12.59
N PRO A 137 18.00 -5.73 13.85
CA PRO A 137 16.69 -5.25 14.21
C PRO A 137 16.45 -3.83 13.67
N TRP A 138 15.21 -3.55 13.25
CA TRP A 138 14.79 -2.19 12.91
C TRP A 138 14.63 -1.38 14.17
N ALA A 139 15.57 -0.49 14.44
CA ALA A 139 15.46 0.43 15.54
C ALA A 139 14.63 1.65 15.14
N SER A 140 13.50 1.87 15.79
CA SER A 140 12.69 3.06 15.63
C SER A 140 12.43 3.71 16.98
N SER A 141 12.31 5.02 17.01
CA SER A 141 11.96 5.76 18.24
C SER A 141 10.46 5.75 18.51
N GLY A 142 9.68 4.94 17.79
CA GLY A 142 8.21 4.99 17.82
C GLY A 142 7.54 3.62 17.78
N TRP A 143 6.35 3.60 17.26
CA TRP A 143 5.40 2.48 17.25
C TRP A 143 5.83 1.24 16.46
N THR A 144 6.89 1.33 15.65
CA THR A 144 7.39 0.26 14.78
C THR A 144 8.67 -0.39 15.31
N HIS A 145 9.03 -0.15 16.59
CA HIS A 145 10.21 -0.76 17.19
C HIS A 145 10.08 -2.29 17.18
N ASP A 146 11.13 -2.97 16.77
CA ASP A 146 11.22 -4.45 16.68
C ASP A 146 10.15 -5.11 15.77
N ARG A 147 9.52 -4.37 14.84
CA ARG A 147 8.57 -4.91 13.87
C ARG A 147 9.24 -5.16 12.52
N ASN A 148 10.27 -5.99 12.48
CA ASN A 148 11.10 -6.21 11.29
C ASN A 148 10.28 -6.71 10.09
N ALA A 149 9.35 -7.66 10.29
CA ALA A 149 8.50 -8.18 9.22
C ALA A 149 7.58 -7.08 8.63
N THR A 150 6.97 -6.25 9.48
CA THR A 150 6.15 -5.11 9.03
C THR A 150 7.00 -4.14 8.22
N GLN A 151 8.18 -3.79 8.73
CA GLN A 151 9.08 -2.85 8.08
C GLN A 151 9.60 -3.39 6.74
N MET A 152 9.93 -4.69 6.68
CA MET A 152 10.34 -5.34 5.43
C MET A 152 9.22 -5.29 4.38
N LEU A 153 7.99 -5.64 4.76
CA LEU A 153 6.84 -5.56 3.86
C LEU A 153 6.59 -4.13 3.35
N GLU A 154 6.75 -3.12 4.21
CA GLU A 154 6.63 -1.72 3.81
C GLU A 154 7.67 -1.32 2.77
N PHE A 155 8.91 -1.76 2.93
CA PHE A 155 9.97 -1.47 1.96
C PHE A 155 9.75 -2.22 0.64
N LEU A 156 9.35 -3.48 0.70
CA LEU A 156 9.02 -4.27 -0.48
C LEU A 156 7.82 -3.69 -1.25
N ALA A 157 6.81 -3.18 -0.54
CA ALA A 157 5.67 -2.52 -1.16
C ALA A 157 6.07 -1.17 -1.81
N THR A 158 6.95 -0.40 -1.16
CA THR A 158 7.47 0.86 -1.72
C THR A 158 8.28 0.61 -2.99
N SER A 159 9.05 -0.48 -3.04
CA SER A 159 9.87 -0.86 -4.20
C SER A 159 9.09 -1.62 -5.29
N GLY A 160 7.79 -1.86 -5.08
CA GLY A 160 6.95 -2.60 -6.03
C GLY A 160 7.28 -4.09 -6.15
N GLU A 161 8.00 -4.67 -5.18
CA GLU A 161 8.33 -6.10 -5.15
C GLU A 161 7.19 -6.95 -4.60
N VAL A 162 6.34 -6.34 -3.77
CA VAL A 162 5.07 -6.92 -3.29
C VAL A 162 3.94 -5.90 -3.43
N ALA A 163 2.71 -6.39 -3.42
CA ALA A 163 1.50 -5.56 -3.38
C ALA A 163 0.66 -5.92 -2.16
N VAL A 164 -0.12 -4.96 -1.66
CA VAL A 164 -1.08 -5.21 -0.59
C VAL A 164 -2.27 -5.97 -1.19
N ALA A 165 -2.50 -7.18 -0.69
CA ALA A 165 -3.61 -8.04 -1.13
C ALA A 165 -4.92 -7.68 -0.43
N GLY A 166 -4.86 -7.19 0.80
CA GLY A 166 -6.00 -6.76 1.60
C GLY A 166 -5.56 -6.29 2.98
N ARG A 167 -6.47 -5.64 3.69
CA ARG A 167 -6.26 -5.18 5.08
C ARG A 167 -7.26 -5.89 6.00
N ARG A 168 -6.76 -6.33 7.16
CA ARG A 168 -7.57 -7.00 8.19
C ARG A 168 -7.43 -6.28 9.52
#